data_9d1bbb6e239dfcd0b5037c3f851dafe9
#
_entry.id   9d1bbb6e239dfcd0b5037c3f851dafe9
#
_cell.length_a   1.000
_cell.length_b   1.000
_cell.length_c   1.000
_cell.angle_alpha   90.00
_cell.angle_beta   90.00
_cell.angle_gamma   90.00
#
_symmetry.space_group_name_H-M   'P 1'
#
loop_
_entity.id
_entity.type
_entity.pdbx_description
1 polymer ?
#
loop_
_entity_poly.entity_id
_entity_poly.type
_entity_poly.pdbx_seq_one_letter_code
_entity_poly.pdbx_strand_id
1 'polypeptide(L)'
;MNTGDITFQRIRKGDLSGCYRVDSPVDLFESAALFRKDKVRICKTGSRITSAVGAGVFIKCYFYHTFLSRLRHKFRTSRARSGVACALAVAKAGVPTPAPWGYLREYGVLLPYRDYLFTDALPQDTLFMQQMISQAPESAAEKIVNCVTRLHAHGIEHGDLSLRNIYLADTGEAGVIDLDGCRLRKAPLCRASRIKELARVISSAAKINSGITLEQFKTMFLELYKNSCGEDLRCCELDSRVNYLYNRRRA
;
A
#
# COMPACT_ATOMS: atom_id res chain seq x y z
N MET A 1 -16.96 -4.87 10.58
CA MET A 1 -16.38 -6.21 10.42
C MET A 1 -15.72 -6.62 11.72
N ASN A 2 -16.17 -7.72 12.31
CA ASN A 2 -15.57 -8.26 13.53
C ASN A 2 -14.14 -8.71 13.16
N THR A 3 -13.12 -8.08 13.73
CA THR A 3 -11.74 -8.55 13.67
C THR A 3 -11.61 -9.72 14.66
N GLY A 4 -12.22 -10.86 14.32
CA GLY A 4 -11.88 -12.12 14.96
C GLY A 4 -10.37 -12.32 14.85
N ASP A 5 -9.75 -12.95 15.81
CA ASP A 5 -8.30 -13.17 15.84
C ASP A 5 -7.83 -13.85 14.53
N ILE A 6 -7.22 -13.07 13.66
CA ILE A 6 -6.67 -13.56 12.40
C ILE A 6 -5.46 -14.43 12.73
N THR A 7 -5.60 -15.73 12.56
CA THR A 7 -4.55 -16.70 12.87
C THR A 7 -3.74 -17.04 11.63
N PHE A 8 -2.41 -16.96 11.75
CA PHE A 8 -1.47 -17.36 10.71
C PHE A 8 -0.71 -18.62 11.13
N GLN A 9 -0.65 -19.58 10.23
CA GLN A 9 0.13 -20.81 10.40
C GLN A 9 1.38 -20.78 9.53
N ARG A 10 2.50 -21.29 10.08
CA ARG A 10 3.73 -21.52 9.32
C ARG A 10 3.58 -22.71 8.40
N ILE A 11 4.10 -22.59 7.19
CA ILE A 11 4.07 -23.64 6.17
C ILE A 11 5.42 -23.77 5.49
N ARG A 12 5.70 -25.00 5.04
CA ARG A 12 6.87 -25.29 4.20
C ARG A 12 6.57 -26.43 3.24
N LYS A 13 6.97 -26.27 1.97
CA LYS A 13 6.87 -27.30 0.93
C LYS A 13 8.03 -27.12 -0.06
N GLY A 14 8.95 -28.08 -0.08
CA GLY A 14 10.15 -28.01 -0.91
C GLY A 14 11.01 -26.77 -0.58
N ASP A 15 11.25 -25.96 -1.58
CA ASP A 15 12.02 -24.71 -1.56
C ASP A 15 11.21 -23.49 -1.04
N LEU A 16 9.92 -23.65 -0.82
CA LEU A 16 9.00 -22.61 -0.35
C LEU A 16 8.74 -22.72 1.15
N SER A 17 8.84 -21.60 1.86
CA SER A 17 8.43 -21.48 3.25
C SER A 17 7.77 -20.14 3.53
N GLY A 18 6.84 -20.08 4.49
CA GLY A 18 6.14 -18.83 4.78
C GLY A 18 5.08 -18.99 5.86
N CYS A 19 4.08 -18.15 5.80
CA CYS A 19 2.89 -18.20 6.62
C CYS A 19 1.66 -17.93 5.76
N TYR A 20 0.56 -18.58 6.10
CA TYR A 20 -0.74 -18.35 5.49
C TYR A 20 -1.80 -18.15 6.58
N ARG A 21 -2.86 -17.45 6.23
CA ARG A 21 -4.03 -17.27 7.08
C ARG A 21 -4.84 -18.58 7.11
N VAL A 22 -5.18 -19.07 8.29
CA VAL A 22 -5.79 -20.40 8.46
C VAL A 22 -7.13 -20.54 7.75
N ASP A 23 -7.90 -19.45 7.67
CA ASP A 23 -9.18 -19.37 6.96
C ASP A 23 -9.02 -18.96 5.47
N SER A 24 -7.79 -19.03 4.93
CA SER A 24 -7.56 -18.71 3.52
C SER A 24 -8.31 -19.68 2.60
N PRO A 25 -9.15 -19.17 1.68
CA PRO A 25 -9.79 -20.00 0.67
C PRO A 25 -8.83 -20.41 -0.45
N VAL A 26 -7.57 -19.97 -0.38
CA VAL A 26 -6.58 -20.07 -1.46
C VAL A 26 -5.40 -20.91 -1.02
N ASP A 27 -5.01 -21.90 -1.83
CA ASP A 27 -3.72 -22.58 -1.71
C ASP A 27 -2.61 -21.68 -2.25
N LEU A 28 -1.78 -21.16 -1.33
CA LEU A 28 -0.67 -20.28 -1.69
C LEU A 28 0.42 -20.98 -2.50
N PHE A 29 0.64 -22.29 -2.31
CA PHE A 29 1.61 -23.05 -3.07
C PHE A 29 1.15 -23.26 -4.52
N GLU A 30 -0.13 -23.57 -4.71
CA GLU A 30 -0.73 -23.67 -6.03
C GLU A 30 -0.69 -22.31 -6.75
N SER A 31 -1.08 -21.23 -6.07
CA SER A 31 -1.03 -19.88 -6.60
C SER A 31 0.40 -19.46 -7.01
N ALA A 32 1.41 -19.79 -6.22
CA ALA A 32 2.81 -19.56 -6.57
C ALA A 32 3.25 -20.43 -7.77
N ALA A 33 2.77 -21.67 -7.87
CA ALA A 33 3.05 -22.55 -9.01
C ALA A 33 2.41 -22.04 -10.30
N LEU A 34 1.17 -21.54 -10.24
CA LEU A 34 0.49 -20.90 -11.38
C LEU A 34 1.23 -19.64 -11.83
N PHE A 35 1.68 -18.82 -10.90
CA PHE A 35 2.49 -17.64 -11.19
C PHE A 35 3.81 -18.02 -11.91
N ARG A 36 4.50 -19.05 -11.43
CA ARG A 36 5.77 -19.53 -12.04
C ARG A 36 5.58 -20.07 -13.46
N LYS A 37 4.40 -20.59 -13.77
CA LYS A 37 4.04 -21.15 -15.08
C LYS A 37 3.38 -20.14 -16.02
N ASP A 38 3.38 -18.84 -15.65
CA ASP A 38 2.70 -17.76 -16.40
C ASP A 38 1.20 -18.01 -16.65
N LYS A 39 0.55 -18.81 -15.78
CA LYS A 39 -0.89 -19.11 -15.83
C LYS A 39 -1.74 -18.14 -15.02
N VAL A 40 -1.30 -16.89 -14.91
CA VAL A 40 -1.96 -15.80 -14.20
C VAL A 40 -1.99 -14.56 -15.06
N ARG A 41 -2.98 -13.69 -14.88
CA ARG A 41 -3.04 -12.42 -15.60
C ARG A 41 -2.02 -11.46 -14.99
N ILE A 42 -0.96 -11.14 -15.73
CA ILE A 42 0.05 -10.18 -15.32
C ILE A 42 -0.55 -8.77 -15.35
N CYS A 43 -0.52 -8.07 -14.21
CA CYS A 43 -0.98 -6.68 -14.08
C CYS A 43 0.16 -5.68 -14.30
N LYS A 44 1.37 -6.03 -13.83
CA LYS A 44 2.57 -5.19 -13.95
C LYS A 44 3.82 -6.04 -13.96
N THR A 45 4.71 -5.80 -14.90
CA THR A 45 6.04 -6.43 -14.94
C THR A 45 7.12 -5.39 -14.72
N GLY A 46 8.04 -5.70 -13.82
CA GLY A 46 9.24 -4.91 -13.58
C GLY A 46 10.42 -5.81 -13.22
N SER A 47 11.63 -5.29 -13.36
CA SER A 47 12.86 -6.06 -13.09
C SER A 47 12.96 -6.59 -11.65
N ARG A 48 12.30 -5.94 -10.70
CA ARG A 48 12.39 -6.32 -9.27
C ARG A 48 11.06 -6.77 -8.68
N ILE A 49 9.95 -6.42 -9.29
CA ILE A 49 8.61 -6.71 -8.79
C ILE A 49 7.71 -7.00 -9.99
N THR A 50 7.02 -8.12 -9.93
CA THR A 50 5.92 -8.44 -10.85
C THR A 50 4.66 -8.66 -10.04
N SER A 51 3.52 -8.15 -10.51
CA SER A 51 2.22 -8.40 -9.90
C SER A 51 1.26 -9.04 -10.91
N ALA A 52 0.43 -9.93 -10.42
CA ALA A 52 -0.52 -10.68 -11.22
C ALA A 52 -1.81 -10.95 -10.43
N VAL A 53 -2.88 -11.27 -11.13
CA VAL A 53 -4.13 -11.73 -10.55
C VAL A 53 -4.45 -13.13 -11.09
N GLY A 54 -4.80 -14.03 -10.19
CA GLY A 54 -5.24 -15.38 -10.53
C GLY A 54 -6.12 -15.95 -9.42
N ALA A 55 -7.22 -16.62 -9.78
CA ALA A 55 -8.15 -17.23 -8.84
C ALA A 55 -8.65 -16.29 -7.71
N GLY A 56 -8.93 -15.02 -8.04
CA GLY A 56 -9.40 -14.03 -7.06
C GLY A 56 -8.31 -13.45 -6.14
N VAL A 57 -7.06 -13.85 -6.34
CA VAL A 57 -5.92 -13.46 -5.52
C VAL A 57 -5.01 -12.52 -6.29
N PHE A 58 -4.60 -11.44 -5.64
CA PHE A 58 -3.53 -10.59 -6.13
C PHE A 58 -2.19 -11.11 -5.60
N ILE A 59 -1.27 -11.42 -6.51
CA ILE A 59 0.06 -11.96 -6.23
C ILE A 59 1.09 -10.90 -6.55
N LYS A 60 1.92 -10.54 -5.57
CA LYS A 60 3.06 -9.64 -5.76
C LYS A 60 4.35 -10.41 -5.52
N CYS A 61 5.16 -10.57 -6.56
CA CYS A 61 6.42 -11.30 -6.51
C CYS A 61 7.60 -10.34 -6.51
N TYR A 62 8.49 -10.49 -5.53
CA TYR A 62 9.72 -9.70 -5.36
C TYR A 62 10.93 -10.55 -5.74
N PHE A 63 11.73 -10.12 -6.70
CA PHE A 63 12.88 -10.84 -7.22
C PHE A 63 14.19 -10.35 -6.61
N TYR A 64 15.09 -11.27 -6.29
CA TYR A 64 16.45 -11.01 -5.80
C TYR A 64 17.47 -11.55 -6.79
N HIS A 65 17.81 -10.76 -7.83
CA HIS A 65 18.59 -11.22 -8.96
C HIS A 65 20.08 -11.42 -8.66
N THR A 66 20.69 -10.53 -7.86
CA THR A 66 22.12 -10.58 -7.58
C THR A 66 22.44 -11.35 -6.31
N PHE A 67 23.63 -11.96 -6.24
CA PHE A 67 24.13 -12.65 -5.03
C PHE A 67 24.10 -11.73 -3.81
N LEU A 68 24.59 -10.51 -3.93
CA LEU A 68 24.58 -9.51 -2.84
C LEU A 68 23.16 -9.16 -2.39
N SER A 69 22.21 -9.06 -3.32
CA SER A 69 20.80 -8.85 -3.00
C SER A 69 20.25 -10.03 -2.20
N ARG A 70 20.50 -11.26 -2.64
CA ARG A 70 20.06 -12.48 -1.95
C ARG A 70 20.66 -12.60 -0.55
N LEU A 71 21.97 -12.36 -0.42
CA LEU A 71 22.67 -12.37 0.88
C LEU A 71 22.09 -11.33 1.85
N ARG A 72 21.86 -10.10 1.37
CA ARG A 72 21.22 -9.04 2.17
C ARG A 72 19.83 -9.44 2.65
N HIS A 73 19.02 -10.10 1.79
CA HIS A 73 17.66 -10.51 2.12
C HIS A 73 17.60 -11.78 2.98
N LYS A 74 18.69 -12.56 3.09
CA LYS A 74 18.79 -13.66 4.06
C LYS A 74 18.67 -13.17 5.50
N PHE A 75 19.28 -12.01 5.81
CA PHE A 75 19.32 -11.44 7.17
C PHE A 75 18.26 -10.36 7.41
N ARG A 76 17.44 -10.05 6.42
CA ARG A 76 16.36 -9.06 6.55
C ARG A 76 14.99 -9.72 6.57
N THR A 77 14.05 -9.05 7.24
CA THR A 77 12.64 -9.42 7.14
C THR A 77 12.22 -9.39 5.67
N SER A 78 11.50 -10.42 5.24
CA SER A 78 10.90 -10.51 3.91
C SER A 78 10.02 -9.29 3.62
N ARG A 79 10.12 -8.74 2.41
CA ARG A 79 9.20 -7.69 1.95
C ARG A 79 7.76 -8.14 2.01
N ALA A 80 7.49 -9.36 1.57
CA ALA A 80 6.16 -9.95 1.59
C ALA A 80 5.64 -10.11 3.03
N ARG A 81 6.48 -10.59 3.98
CA ARG A 81 6.13 -10.65 5.40
C ARG A 81 5.82 -9.25 5.96
N SER A 82 6.63 -8.25 5.62
CA SER A 82 6.37 -6.87 6.05
C SER A 82 5.06 -6.34 5.47
N GLY A 83 4.75 -6.67 4.20
CA GLY A 83 3.49 -6.33 3.55
C GLY A 83 2.27 -6.89 4.29
N VAL A 84 2.33 -8.18 4.70
CA VAL A 84 1.28 -8.79 5.54
C VAL A 84 1.11 -8.02 6.85
N ALA A 85 2.21 -7.75 7.57
CA ALA A 85 2.15 -7.03 8.85
C ALA A 85 1.57 -5.61 8.69
N CYS A 86 1.95 -4.90 7.62
CA CYS A 86 1.40 -3.58 7.32
C CYS A 86 -0.09 -3.64 6.98
N ALA A 87 -0.53 -4.60 6.15
CA ALA A 87 -1.94 -4.74 5.81
C ALA A 87 -2.80 -5.02 7.04
N LEU A 88 -2.34 -5.89 7.94
CA LEU A 88 -3.03 -6.14 9.22
C LEU A 88 -3.09 -4.90 10.12
N ALA A 89 -2.01 -4.12 10.19
CA ALA A 89 -1.99 -2.89 10.97
C ALA A 89 -2.95 -1.84 10.39
N VAL A 90 -2.99 -1.69 9.05
CA VAL A 90 -3.92 -0.79 8.34
C VAL A 90 -5.36 -1.20 8.61
N ALA A 91 -5.70 -2.49 8.47
CA ALA A 91 -7.04 -2.99 8.77
C ALA A 91 -7.43 -2.76 10.24
N LYS A 92 -6.50 -2.99 11.19
CA LYS A 92 -6.72 -2.72 12.62
C LYS A 92 -6.94 -1.23 12.91
N ALA A 93 -6.36 -0.33 12.13
CA ALA A 93 -6.60 1.11 12.21
C ALA A 93 -7.97 1.52 11.64
N GLY A 94 -8.79 0.58 11.18
CA GLY A 94 -10.09 0.82 10.56
C GLY A 94 -9.99 1.43 9.17
N VAL A 95 -8.86 1.26 8.48
CA VAL A 95 -8.68 1.70 7.10
C VAL A 95 -8.84 0.51 6.15
N PRO A 96 -9.73 0.60 5.15
CA PRO A 96 -9.88 -0.47 4.16
C PRO A 96 -8.57 -0.75 3.42
N THR A 97 -8.24 -2.04 3.28
CA THR A 97 -7.11 -2.53 2.50
C THR A 97 -7.37 -3.97 2.08
N PRO A 98 -6.87 -4.44 0.92
CA PRO A 98 -7.01 -5.84 0.55
C PRO A 98 -6.50 -6.77 1.65
N ALA A 99 -7.32 -7.74 2.03
CA ALA A 99 -6.97 -8.66 3.12
C ALA A 99 -5.73 -9.49 2.73
N PRO A 100 -4.73 -9.60 3.62
CA PRO A 100 -3.57 -10.43 3.35
C PRO A 100 -3.89 -11.92 3.63
N TRP A 101 -3.67 -12.78 2.64
CA TRP A 101 -3.80 -14.23 2.78
C TRP A 101 -2.52 -14.87 3.30
N GLY A 102 -1.37 -14.25 3.02
CA GLY A 102 -0.09 -14.75 3.52
C GLY A 102 1.09 -14.34 2.65
N TYR A 103 2.21 -14.99 2.92
CA TYR A 103 3.42 -14.84 2.14
C TYR A 103 4.18 -16.16 2.02
N LEU A 104 4.92 -16.31 0.93
CA LEU A 104 5.90 -17.37 0.73
C LEU A 104 7.25 -16.76 0.41
N ARG A 105 8.32 -17.41 0.87
CA ARG A 105 9.69 -17.16 0.49
C ARG A 105 10.24 -18.39 -0.21
N GLU A 106 10.73 -18.21 -1.40
CA GLU A 106 11.39 -19.24 -2.20
C GLU A 106 12.90 -19.15 -2.02
N TYR A 107 13.52 -20.28 -1.76
CA TYR A 107 14.96 -20.42 -1.58
C TYR A 107 15.59 -21.11 -2.80
N GLY A 108 16.75 -20.61 -3.26
CA GLY A 108 17.69 -21.42 -4.02
C GLY A 108 18.47 -22.32 -3.06
N VAL A 109 19.68 -22.72 -3.41
CA VAL A 109 20.47 -23.68 -2.60
C VAL A 109 20.65 -23.21 -1.14
N LEU A 110 20.96 -21.93 -0.90
CA LEU A 110 21.22 -21.40 0.45
C LEU A 110 20.62 -20.01 0.70
N LEU A 111 20.19 -19.33 -0.35
CA LEU A 111 19.77 -17.92 -0.28
C LEU A 111 18.37 -17.74 -0.84
N PRO A 112 17.58 -16.76 -0.31
CA PRO A 112 16.28 -16.46 -0.87
C PRO A 112 16.42 -15.98 -2.32
N TYR A 113 15.53 -16.48 -3.16
CA TYR A 113 15.49 -16.17 -4.60
C TYR A 113 14.39 -15.17 -4.91
N ARG A 114 13.21 -15.35 -4.29
CA ARG A 114 12.07 -14.44 -4.40
C ARG A 114 11.14 -14.54 -3.20
N ASP A 115 10.34 -13.52 -2.99
CA ASP A 115 9.24 -13.50 -2.03
C ASP A 115 7.92 -13.31 -2.77
N TYR A 116 6.84 -13.93 -2.28
CA TYR A 116 5.47 -13.77 -2.77
C TYR A 116 4.60 -13.20 -1.66
N LEU A 117 3.86 -12.16 -1.94
CA LEU A 117 2.77 -11.64 -1.11
C LEU A 117 1.44 -11.96 -1.79
N PHE A 118 0.50 -12.48 -1.02
CA PHE A 118 -0.84 -12.82 -1.47
C PHE A 118 -1.86 -11.99 -0.71
N THR A 119 -2.72 -11.29 -1.45
CA THR A 119 -3.82 -10.49 -0.89
C THR A 119 -5.07 -10.71 -1.71
N ASP A 120 -6.22 -10.20 -1.25
CA ASP A 120 -7.38 -10.08 -2.09
C ASP A 120 -7.06 -9.31 -3.37
N ALA A 121 -7.65 -9.72 -4.47
CA ALA A 121 -7.69 -8.90 -5.67
C ALA A 121 -8.81 -7.87 -5.54
N LEU A 122 -8.51 -6.60 -5.78
CA LEU A 122 -9.58 -5.61 -5.92
C LEU A 122 -10.40 -5.90 -7.18
N PRO A 123 -11.73 -5.63 -7.16
CA PRO A 123 -12.58 -5.66 -8.33
C PRO A 123 -12.00 -4.81 -9.47
N GLN A 124 -12.29 -5.18 -10.72
CA GLN A 124 -11.73 -4.48 -11.90
C GLN A 124 -12.30 -3.06 -12.07
N ASP A 125 -13.49 -2.85 -11.58
CA ASP A 125 -14.25 -1.59 -11.57
C ASP A 125 -13.98 -0.73 -10.32
N THR A 126 -13.02 -1.12 -9.49
CA THR A 126 -12.63 -0.34 -8.29
C THR A 126 -12.30 1.09 -8.67
N LEU A 127 -13.01 2.05 -8.07
CA LEU A 127 -12.80 3.47 -8.27
C LEU A 127 -11.61 3.96 -7.41
N PHE A 128 -10.60 4.50 -8.04
CA PHE A 128 -9.48 5.13 -7.33
C PHE A 128 -9.73 6.62 -7.07
N MET A 129 -9.18 7.16 -5.98
CA MET A 129 -9.32 8.57 -5.62
C MET A 129 -8.79 9.51 -6.72
N GLN A 130 -7.87 9.03 -7.55
CA GLN A 130 -7.44 9.73 -8.74
C GLN A 130 -8.60 10.04 -9.72
N GLN A 131 -9.55 9.14 -9.87
CA GLN A 131 -10.74 9.31 -10.73
C GLN A 131 -11.82 10.13 -10.01
N MET A 132 -12.02 9.87 -8.73
CA MET A 132 -13.03 10.56 -7.93
C MET A 132 -12.75 12.04 -7.78
N ILE A 133 -11.48 12.44 -7.65
CA ILE A 133 -11.10 13.86 -7.47
C ILE A 133 -11.46 14.71 -8.70
N SER A 134 -11.49 14.12 -9.90
CA SER A 134 -11.90 14.86 -11.13
C SER A 134 -13.40 15.11 -11.19
N GLN A 135 -14.21 14.38 -10.44
CA GLN A 135 -15.67 14.48 -10.45
C GLN A 135 -16.22 15.20 -9.20
N ALA A 136 -15.65 14.91 -8.03
CA ALA A 136 -16.10 15.41 -6.74
C ALA A 136 -14.90 15.67 -5.80
N PRO A 137 -14.13 16.76 -6.03
CA PRO A 137 -12.86 17.01 -5.33
C PRO A 137 -13.01 17.17 -3.82
N GLU A 138 -14.07 17.82 -3.34
CA GLU A 138 -14.33 18.01 -1.90
C GLU A 138 -14.63 16.69 -1.22
N SER A 139 -15.58 15.92 -1.73
CA SER A 139 -15.94 14.61 -1.17
C SER A 139 -14.74 13.63 -1.22
N ALA A 140 -13.94 13.67 -2.28
CA ALA A 140 -12.72 12.87 -2.36
C ALA A 140 -11.70 13.31 -1.30
N ALA A 141 -11.49 14.62 -1.12
CA ALA A 141 -10.58 15.16 -0.11
C ALA A 141 -10.97 14.75 1.31
N GLU A 142 -12.26 14.83 1.66
CA GLU A 142 -12.78 14.40 2.97
C GLU A 142 -12.49 12.91 3.23
N LYS A 143 -12.78 12.05 2.27
CA LYS A 143 -12.53 10.60 2.39
C LYS A 143 -11.03 10.30 2.55
N ILE A 144 -10.18 10.98 1.76
CA ILE A 144 -8.73 10.84 1.84
C ILE A 144 -8.21 11.31 3.20
N VAL A 145 -8.68 12.46 3.69
CA VAL A 145 -8.28 13.00 5.01
C VAL A 145 -8.64 12.02 6.11
N ASN A 146 -9.85 11.47 6.12
CA ASN A 146 -10.30 10.49 7.11
C ASN A 146 -9.42 9.23 7.10
N CYS A 147 -9.05 8.74 5.92
CA CYS A 147 -8.13 7.62 5.76
C CYS A 147 -6.74 7.98 6.33
N VAL A 148 -6.17 9.09 5.88
CA VAL A 148 -4.79 9.50 6.22
C VAL A 148 -4.64 9.82 7.70
N THR A 149 -5.61 10.48 8.32
CA THR A 149 -5.57 10.79 9.76
C THR A 149 -5.62 9.54 10.62
N ARG A 150 -6.42 8.52 10.24
CA ARG A 150 -6.41 7.20 10.91
C ARG A 150 -5.05 6.51 10.80
N LEU A 151 -4.44 6.48 9.60
CA LEU A 151 -3.10 5.91 9.43
C LEU A 151 -2.07 6.62 10.32
N HIS A 152 -2.06 7.94 10.31
CA HIS A 152 -1.10 8.74 11.07
C HIS A 152 -1.29 8.59 12.59
N ALA A 153 -2.54 8.54 13.07
CA ALA A 153 -2.86 8.33 14.49
C ALA A 153 -2.37 6.95 14.98
N HIS A 154 -2.40 5.94 14.12
CA HIS A 154 -1.93 4.58 14.44
C HIS A 154 -0.45 4.34 14.13
N GLY A 155 0.32 5.40 13.82
CA GLY A 155 1.75 5.28 13.54
C GLY A 155 2.08 4.57 12.23
N ILE A 156 1.17 4.57 11.26
CA ILE A 156 1.35 3.91 9.97
C ILE A 156 1.83 4.95 8.94
N GLU A 157 3.10 4.84 8.55
CA GLU A 157 3.69 5.62 7.45
C GLU A 157 3.60 4.77 6.17
N HIS A 158 2.75 5.17 5.22
CA HIS A 158 2.52 4.40 3.98
C HIS A 158 3.76 4.35 3.08
N GLY A 159 4.48 5.47 3.00
CA GLY A 159 5.73 5.57 2.25
C GLY A 159 5.58 5.95 0.76
N ASP A 160 4.45 5.64 0.12
CA ASP A 160 4.10 6.08 -1.25
C ASP A 160 2.61 6.46 -1.35
N LEU A 161 2.15 7.30 -0.44
CA LEU A 161 0.76 7.73 -0.34
C LEU A 161 0.41 8.71 -1.47
N SER A 162 -0.11 8.18 -2.57
CA SER A 162 -0.56 8.94 -3.74
C SER A 162 -1.97 8.54 -4.11
N LEU A 163 -2.71 9.37 -4.84
CA LEU A 163 -4.12 9.13 -5.17
C LEU A 163 -4.38 7.83 -5.95
N ARG A 164 -3.39 7.33 -6.69
CA ARG A 164 -3.47 6.03 -7.38
C ARG A 164 -3.34 4.84 -6.44
N ASN A 165 -2.87 5.06 -5.21
CA ASN A 165 -2.73 4.04 -4.17
C ASN A 165 -3.85 4.16 -3.12
N ILE A 166 -4.83 5.04 -3.36
CA ILE A 166 -6.01 5.22 -2.51
C ILE A 166 -7.24 4.91 -3.38
N TYR A 167 -8.11 4.04 -2.89
CA TYR A 167 -9.31 3.61 -3.60
C TYR A 167 -10.58 3.83 -2.77
N LEU A 168 -11.73 3.82 -3.40
CA LEU A 168 -13.03 3.83 -2.74
C LEU A 168 -13.44 2.39 -2.45
N ALA A 169 -13.58 2.04 -1.18
CA ALA A 169 -14.07 0.73 -0.76
C ALA A 169 -15.60 0.66 -0.87
N ASP A 170 -16.16 -0.55 -0.88
CA ASP A 170 -17.62 -0.79 -0.91
C ASP A 170 -18.34 -0.16 0.29
N THR A 171 -17.63 0.07 1.39
CA THR A 171 -18.12 0.81 2.55
C THR A 171 -18.32 2.31 2.31
N GLY A 172 -17.88 2.83 1.16
CA GLY A 172 -17.86 4.26 0.84
C GLY A 172 -16.68 5.00 1.48
N GLU A 173 -15.80 4.33 2.20
CA GLU A 173 -14.58 4.90 2.80
C GLU A 173 -13.38 4.80 1.86
N ALA A 174 -12.39 5.68 2.06
CA ALA A 174 -11.12 5.55 1.35
C ALA A 174 -10.26 4.44 1.96
N GLY A 175 -9.76 3.55 1.12
CA GLY A 175 -8.82 2.49 1.47
C GLY A 175 -7.47 2.67 0.79
N VAL A 176 -6.47 1.89 1.19
CA VAL A 176 -5.10 1.98 0.65
C VAL A 176 -4.58 0.65 0.12
N ILE A 177 -3.73 0.75 -0.92
CA ILE A 177 -3.00 -0.38 -1.52
C ILE A 177 -1.51 -0.05 -1.65
N ASP A 178 -0.70 -1.01 -2.06
CA ASP A 178 0.74 -0.86 -2.32
C ASP A 178 1.55 -0.47 -1.07
N LEU A 179 1.47 -1.31 -0.05
CA LEU A 179 2.12 -1.11 1.25
C LEU A 179 3.63 -1.46 1.26
N ASP A 180 4.31 -1.49 0.11
CA ASP A 180 5.73 -1.85 -0.01
C ASP A 180 6.68 -0.91 0.73
N GLY A 181 6.31 0.36 0.79
CA GLY A 181 7.05 1.41 1.50
C GLY A 181 6.61 1.60 2.95
N CYS A 182 5.60 0.85 3.37
CA CYS A 182 4.95 1.03 4.67
C CYS A 182 5.91 0.76 5.84
N ARG A 183 5.78 1.59 6.87
CA ARG A 183 6.53 1.48 8.12
C ARG A 183 5.60 1.66 9.30
N LEU A 184 5.69 0.73 10.24
CA LEU A 184 4.92 0.77 11.48
C LEU A 184 5.76 1.42 12.58
N ARG A 185 5.19 2.42 13.24
CA ARG A 185 5.78 3.13 14.37
C ARG A 185 5.04 2.75 15.65
N LYS A 186 5.71 2.81 16.79
CA LYS A 186 5.11 2.51 18.11
C LYS A 186 4.19 3.63 18.62
N ALA A 187 4.27 4.82 18.05
CA ALA A 187 3.51 6.00 18.42
C ALA A 187 2.93 6.65 17.15
N PRO A 188 1.94 7.56 17.28
CA PRO A 188 1.45 8.37 16.17
C PRO A 188 2.58 9.01 15.37
N LEU A 189 2.38 9.21 14.07
CA LEU A 189 3.42 9.76 13.21
C LEU A 189 3.82 11.17 13.67
N CYS A 190 5.13 11.41 13.73
CA CYS A 190 5.68 12.74 13.99
C CYS A 190 5.36 13.71 12.84
N ARG A 191 5.36 15.01 13.13
CA ARG A 191 5.06 16.09 12.18
C ARG A 191 5.83 15.95 10.84
N ALA A 192 7.12 15.67 10.89
CA ALA A 192 7.95 15.53 9.69
C ALA A 192 7.51 14.34 8.79
N SER A 193 7.08 13.21 9.36
CA SER A 193 6.54 12.09 8.58
C SER A 193 5.18 12.42 7.98
N ARG A 194 4.29 13.10 8.71
CA ARG A 194 3.00 13.56 8.20
C ARG A 194 3.17 14.52 7.04
N ILE A 195 4.05 15.51 7.15
CA ILE A 195 4.37 16.45 6.05
C ILE A 195 4.81 15.70 4.79
N LYS A 196 5.66 14.66 4.92
CA LYS A 196 6.11 13.85 3.78
C LYS A 196 4.96 13.12 3.08
N GLU A 197 4.04 12.54 3.86
CA GLU A 197 2.89 11.82 3.34
C GLU A 197 1.89 12.79 2.67
N LEU A 198 1.53 13.87 3.33
CA LEU A 198 0.62 14.87 2.79
C LEU A 198 1.15 15.52 1.50
N ALA A 199 2.45 15.83 1.45
CA ALA A 199 3.06 16.36 0.24
C ALA A 199 2.89 15.42 -0.97
N ARG A 200 2.92 14.08 -0.77
CA ARG A 200 2.67 13.10 -1.84
C ARG A 200 1.22 13.13 -2.31
N VAL A 201 0.27 13.14 -1.38
CA VAL A 201 -1.16 13.24 -1.71
C VAL A 201 -1.42 14.51 -2.51
N ILE A 202 -1.05 15.67 -1.96
CA ILE A 202 -1.29 16.98 -2.56
C ILE A 202 -0.63 17.07 -3.95
N SER A 203 0.64 16.70 -4.08
CA SER A 203 1.35 16.72 -5.37
C SER A 203 0.77 15.75 -6.40
N SER A 204 0.14 14.65 -5.97
CA SER A 204 -0.53 13.72 -6.88
C SER A 204 -1.89 14.25 -7.36
N ALA A 205 -2.61 15.02 -6.54
CA ALA A 205 -3.86 15.67 -6.90
C ALA A 205 -3.65 16.77 -7.96
N ALA A 206 -2.58 17.53 -7.84
CA ALA A 206 -2.22 18.61 -8.76
C ALA A 206 -2.06 18.19 -10.24
N LYS A 207 -1.99 16.90 -10.52
CA LYS A 207 -1.81 16.35 -11.88
C LYS A 207 -3.11 15.92 -12.54
N ILE A 208 -4.20 16.03 -11.82
CA ILE A 208 -5.51 15.62 -12.26
C ILE A 208 -6.25 16.87 -12.72
N ASN A 209 -6.84 16.79 -13.90
CA ASN A 209 -7.72 17.86 -14.38
C ASN A 209 -9.05 17.82 -13.61
N SER A 210 -9.07 18.44 -12.44
CA SER A 210 -10.20 18.41 -11.50
C SER A 210 -11.00 19.72 -11.46
N GLY A 211 -10.67 20.69 -12.32
CA GLY A 211 -11.31 22.01 -12.31
C GLY A 211 -10.87 22.90 -11.14
N ILE A 212 -10.07 22.39 -10.19
CA ILE A 212 -9.47 23.16 -9.09
C ILE A 212 -7.96 23.24 -9.22
N THR A 213 -7.38 24.37 -8.82
CA THR A 213 -5.92 24.56 -8.84
C THR A 213 -5.24 23.77 -7.71
N LEU A 214 -3.92 23.56 -7.84
CA LEU A 214 -3.11 22.95 -6.77
C LEU A 214 -3.28 23.70 -5.44
N GLU A 215 -3.27 25.03 -5.46
CA GLU A 215 -3.39 25.84 -4.24
C GLU A 215 -4.78 25.73 -3.61
N GLN A 216 -5.83 25.69 -4.41
CA GLN A 216 -7.19 25.48 -3.92
C GLN A 216 -7.32 24.09 -3.26
N PHE A 217 -6.83 23.04 -3.94
CA PHE A 217 -6.84 21.69 -3.37
C PHE A 217 -6.02 21.62 -2.09
N LYS A 218 -4.79 22.14 -2.09
CA LYS A 218 -3.91 22.18 -0.92
C LYS A 218 -4.57 22.86 0.27
N THR A 219 -5.14 24.04 0.05
CA THR A 219 -5.81 24.81 1.12
C THR A 219 -6.98 24.05 1.71
N MET A 220 -7.88 23.55 0.89
CA MET A 220 -9.03 22.74 1.29
C MET A 220 -8.59 21.48 2.05
N PHE A 221 -7.63 20.74 1.50
CA PHE A 221 -7.14 19.48 2.08
C PHE A 221 -6.50 19.69 3.46
N LEU A 222 -5.69 20.73 3.62
CA LEU A 222 -5.03 21.05 4.89
C LEU A 222 -6.00 21.57 5.94
N GLU A 223 -7.05 22.29 5.55
CA GLU A 223 -8.12 22.69 6.47
C GLU A 223 -8.90 21.48 6.99
N LEU A 224 -9.30 20.57 6.10
CA LEU A 224 -9.96 19.34 6.48
C LEU A 224 -9.06 18.47 7.39
N TYR A 225 -7.77 18.38 7.08
CA TYR A 225 -6.81 17.64 7.90
C TYR A 225 -6.66 18.25 9.30
N LYS A 226 -6.53 19.58 9.39
CA LYS A 226 -6.49 20.33 10.66
C LYS A 226 -7.75 20.08 11.50
N ASN A 227 -8.92 20.16 10.87
CA ASN A 227 -10.20 19.92 11.54
C ASN A 227 -10.33 18.49 12.07
N SER A 228 -9.74 17.51 11.36
CA SER A 228 -9.76 16.10 11.74
C SER A 228 -8.78 15.72 12.87
N CYS A 229 -7.60 16.34 12.94
CA CYS A 229 -6.57 15.96 13.93
C CYS A 229 -6.11 17.09 14.86
N GLY A 230 -6.63 18.30 14.71
CA GLY A 230 -6.30 19.46 15.53
C GLY A 230 -4.94 20.09 15.24
N GLU A 231 -4.17 19.57 14.26
CA GLU A 231 -2.82 20.06 13.96
C GLU A 231 -2.74 20.77 12.61
N ASP A 232 -2.30 22.02 12.62
CA ASP A 232 -2.03 22.78 11.39
C ASP A 232 -0.64 22.43 10.85
N LEU A 233 -0.60 21.85 9.64
CA LEU A 233 0.63 21.46 8.97
C LEU A 233 1.04 22.41 7.84
N ARG A 234 0.36 23.55 7.68
CA ARG A 234 0.78 24.60 6.74
C ARG A 234 2.16 25.13 7.15
N CYS A 235 3.15 24.96 6.30
CA CYS A 235 4.51 25.45 6.53
C CYS A 235 5.34 25.40 5.24
N CYS A 236 6.42 26.18 5.22
CA CYS A 236 7.35 26.25 4.07
C CYS A 236 7.98 24.90 3.72
N GLU A 237 8.16 23.99 4.68
CA GLU A 237 8.67 22.62 4.40
C GLU A 237 7.66 21.83 3.55
N LEU A 238 6.37 21.91 3.87
CA LEU A 238 5.33 21.24 3.09
C LEU A 238 5.28 21.81 1.66
N ASP A 239 5.27 23.12 1.51
CA ASP A 239 5.23 23.80 0.21
C ASP A 239 6.44 23.43 -0.64
N SER A 240 7.64 23.47 -0.08
CA SER A 240 8.87 23.07 -0.76
C SER A 240 8.81 21.61 -1.23
N ARG A 241 8.28 20.69 -0.42
CA ARG A 241 8.13 19.28 -0.78
C ARG A 241 7.07 19.05 -1.85
N VAL A 242 5.94 19.73 -1.75
CA VAL A 242 4.87 19.66 -2.77
C VAL A 242 5.42 20.13 -4.12
N ASN A 243 6.09 21.28 -4.16
CA ASN A 243 6.68 21.85 -5.38
C ASN A 243 7.76 20.93 -5.95
N TYR A 244 8.66 20.40 -5.13
CA TYR A 244 9.67 19.43 -5.57
C TYR A 244 9.05 18.18 -6.21
N LEU A 245 8.06 17.57 -5.57
CA LEU A 245 7.40 16.35 -6.06
C LEU A 245 6.55 16.64 -7.32
N TYR A 246 5.94 17.80 -7.38
CA TYR A 246 5.16 18.24 -8.54
C TYR A 246 6.06 18.42 -9.77
N ASN A 247 7.20 19.10 -9.63
CA ASN A 247 8.10 19.39 -10.73
C ASN A 247 8.90 18.16 -11.19
N ARG A 248 9.42 17.34 -10.24
CA ARG A 248 10.18 16.12 -10.57
C ARG A 248 9.45 15.14 -11.48
N ARG A 249 8.14 15.18 -11.50
CA ARG A 249 7.33 14.26 -12.29
C ARG A 249 6.88 14.85 -13.63
N ARG A 250 7.24 16.10 -13.92
CA ARG A 250 7.05 16.75 -15.22
C ARG A 250 8.27 16.63 -16.13
N ALA A 251 9.44 16.40 -15.56
CA ALA A 251 10.69 16.08 -16.27
C ALA A 251 10.80 14.56 -16.51
#